data_4863aca15fa515b274ed1b68af0b4f8a
#
_entry.id   4863aca15fa515b274ed1b68af0b4f8a
#
_cell.length_a   1.000
_cell.length_b   1.000
_cell.length_c   1.000
_cell.angle_alpha   90.00
_cell.angle_beta   90.00
_cell.angle_gamma   90.00
#
_symmetry.space_group_name_H-M   'P 1'
#
loop_
_entity.id
_entity.type
_entity.pdbx_description
1 polymer ?
#
loop_
_entity_poly.entity_id
_entity_poly.type
_entity_poly.pdbx_seq_one_letter_code
_entity_poly.pdbx_strand_id
1 'polypeptide(L)'
;MEESSFEFKFIKQLNTKNKEKNLLVSPIGIEIILSLCSNGAEGLTQKEMIKLLKYNTLDETNDNANKIMNELEKNGIVKIANGILTKIRPNEKFVRKGLNDYKSHIDELKNYNNVNKWVMDKTNGKIKKIIDKLSPDVMMVLLNAIYFEAFWKKQFDINHTYIKEFYNIDNSKENVELMFLRGEKLNYYENDDLKAVKLDYNIQDNSINAIAILPKSEQYLEQSINDLIENLDDNLFYNIVENLNKESSITKVNLYLPKYELDFEINLNEILKELGMSKAFERDAEFQGINSKLKLFINKILQKNYINVNEKGTQACSASELEIMLESYLTKDETAKDFNANRPFLFFLRNEKLPKGHDIIFFNKICNLKKEIDG
;
A
#
# COMPACT_ATOMS: atom_id res chain seq x y z
N MET A 1 -18.12 15.44 -13.98
CA MET A 1 -17.18 14.35 -13.62
C MET A 1 -17.10 14.35 -12.11
N GLU A 2 -17.40 13.24 -11.47
CA GLU A 2 -17.14 13.09 -10.03
C GLU A 2 -15.65 13.24 -9.76
N GLU A 3 -15.33 13.92 -8.69
CA GLU A 3 -13.94 14.16 -8.30
C GLU A 3 -13.35 12.86 -7.76
N SER A 4 -12.17 12.43 -8.27
CA SER A 4 -11.50 11.18 -7.83
C SER A 4 -11.40 11.04 -6.32
N SER A 5 -11.49 9.81 -5.83
CA SER A 5 -11.30 9.45 -4.42
C SER A 5 -9.95 9.93 -3.87
N PHE A 6 -9.82 9.92 -2.54
CA PHE A 6 -8.54 10.20 -1.89
C PHE A 6 -7.44 9.27 -2.37
N GLU A 7 -7.73 7.97 -2.51
CA GLU A 7 -6.76 6.94 -2.89
C GLU A 7 -6.04 7.29 -4.20
N PHE A 8 -6.78 7.57 -5.27
CA PHE A 8 -6.17 7.86 -6.57
C PHE A 8 -5.52 9.24 -6.64
N LYS A 9 -6.07 10.25 -5.97
CA LYS A 9 -5.39 11.55 -5.83
C LYS A 9 -4.06 11.43 -5.12
N PHE A 10 -4.01 10.64 -4.04
CA PHE A 10 -2.83 10.36 -3.26
C PHE A 10 -1.77 9.62 -4.09
N ILE A 11 -2.16 8.55 -4.79
CA ILE A 11 -1.27 7.77 -5.67
C ILE A 11 -0.67 8.64 -6.77
N LYS A 12 -1.49 9.43 -7.47
CA LYS A 12 -1.02 10.34 -8.52
C LYS A 12 -0.03 11.36 -7.99
N GLN A 13 -0.38 12.05 -6.90
CA GLN A 13 0.47 13.07 -6.30
C GLN A 13 1.81 12.49 -5.82
N LEU A 14 1.77 11.27 -5.27
CA LEU A 14 2.98 10.57 -4.87
C LEU A 14 3.88 10.26 -6.07
N ASN A 15 3.29 9.82 -7.18
CA ASN A 15 4.03 9.47 -8.39
C ASN A 15 4.72 10.67 -9.02
N THR A 16 4.15 11.88 -8.94
CA THR A 16 4.77 13.09 -9.53
C THR A 16 6.20 13.33 -9.03
N LYS A 17 6.49 12.96 -7.78
CA LYS A 17 7.81 13.13 -7.13
C LYS A 17 8.68 11.87 -7.17
N ASN A 18 8.14 10.77 -7.68
CA ASN A 18 8.81 9.46 -7.62
C ASN A 18 8.69 8.69 -8.94
N LYS A 19 8.78 9.36 -10.08
CA LYS A 19 8.51 8.78 -11.41
C LYS A 19 9.35 7.53 -11.71
N GLU A 20 10.60 7.50 -11.30
CA GLU A 20 11.55 6.42 -11.59
C GLU A 20 11.73 5.40 -10.44
N LYS A 21 11.03 5.60 -9.31
CA LYS A 21 11.22 4.80 -8.10
C LYS A 21 10.12 3.78 -7.92
N ASN A 22 10.47 2.66 -7.29
CA ASN A 22 9.48 1.77 -6.70
C ASN A 22 8.67 2.52 -5.65
N LEU A 23 7.39 2.19 -5.54
CA LEU A 23 6.51 2.72 -4.51
C LEU A 23 5.78 1.56 -3.82
N LEU A 24 5.65 1.65 -2.51
CA LEU A 24 4.80 0.79 -1.71
C LEU A 24 4.08 1.66 -0.68
N VAL A 25 2.82 1.94 -0.91
CA VAL A 25 2.04 2.81 -0.02
C VAL A 25 0.70 2.19 0.30
N SER A 26 0.14 2.60 1.44
CA SER A 26 -1.18 2.21 1.88
C SER A 26 -2.07 3.45 2.00
N PRO A 27 -2.91 3.74 1.00
CA PRO A 27 -3.87 4.85 1.08
C PRO A 27 -4.81 4.70 2.28
N ILE A 28 -5.33 3.50 2.48
CA ILE A 28 -6.23 3.18 3.60
C ILE A 28 -5.58 3.38 4.97
N GLY A 29 -4.26 3.12 5.08
CA GLY A 29 -3.51 3.37 6.32
C GLY A 29 -3.42 4.85 6.66
N ILE A 30 -3.23 5.70 5.65
CA ILE A 30 -3.22 7.14 5.81
C ILE A 30 -4.61 7.68 6.13
N GLU A 31 -5.63 7.14 5.49
CA GLU A 31 -7.01 7.48 5.82
C GLU A 31 -7.33 7.23 7.30
N ILE A 32 -6.98 6.07 7.83
CA ILE A 32 -7.24 5.71 9.24
C ILE A 32 -6.49 6.66 10.21
N ILE A 33 -5.19 6.92 9.98
CA ILE A 33 -4.43 7.77 10.91
C ILE A 33 -4.85 9.24 10.85
N LEU A 34 -5.23 9.76 9.67
CA LEU A 34 -5.78 11.10 9.53
C LEU A 34 -7.18 11.21 10.14
N SER A 35 -8.01 10.18 10.00
CA SER A 35 -9.33 10.11 10.65
C SER A 35 -9.20 10.16 12.18
N LEU A 36 -8.23 9.43 12.76
CA LEU A 36 -7.94 9.54 14.18
C LEU A 36 -7.47 10.96 14.55
N CYS A 37 -6.51 11.51 13.80
CA CYS A 37 -5.93 12.83 14.07
C CYS A 37 -7.00 13.94 14.02
N SER A 38 -7.96 13.84 13.09
CA SER A 38 -9.05 14.80 12.94
C SER A 38 -9.96 14.90 14.17
N ASN A 39 -10.03 13.86 15.02
CA ASN A 39 -10.75 13.91 16.30
C ASN A 39 -10.07 14.80 17.37
N GLY A 40 -8.81 15.11 17.18
CA GLY A 40 -8.07 16.03 18.02
C GLY A 40 -7.92 17.42 17.42
N ALA A 41 -8.36 17.61 16.19
CA ALA A 41 -8.32 18.86 15.46
C ALA A 41 -9.63 19.64 15.59
N GLU A 42 -9.57 20.95 15.41
CA GLU A 42 -10.70 21.86 15.42
C GLU A 42 -10.62 22.81 14.20
N GLY A 43 -11.65 23.60 13.98
CA GLY A 43 -11.67 24.70 13.01
C GLY A 43 -11.26 24.34 11.59
N LEU A 44 -10.32 25.09 11.01
CA LEU A 44 -9.84 24.88 9.65
C LEU A 44 -8.97 23.62 9.53
N THR A 45 -8.18 23.33 10.56
CA THR A 45 -7.32 22.14 10.61
C THR A 45 -8.15 20.86 10.43
N GLN A 46 -9.25 20.73 11.17
CA GLN A 46 -10.15 19.58 11.05
C GLN A 46 -10.84 19.54 9.69
N LYS A 47 -11.34 20.69 9.22
CA LYS A 47 -12.05 20.77 7.92
C LYS A 47 -11.18 20.34 6.74
N GLU A 48 -9.91 20.74 6.69
CA GLU A 48 -9.00 20.34 5.62
C GLU A 48 -8.76 18.82 5.64
N MET A 49 -8.58 18.21 6.82
CA MET A 49 -8.40 16.76 6.96
C MET A 49 -9.63 15.98 6.47
N ILE A 50 -10.82 16.35 6.95
CA ILE A 50 -12.09 15.70 6.57
C ILE A 50 -12.32 15.84 5.06
N LYS A 51 -12.12 17.05 4.51
CA LYS A 51 -12.28 17.33 3.08
C LYS A 51 -11.29 16.53 2.21
N LEU A 52 -10.03 16.41 2.66
CA LEU A 52 -9.01 15.61 1.96
C LEU A 52 -9.46 14.16 1.82
N LEU A 53 -10.01 13.58 2.88
CA LEU A 53 -10.53 12.22 2.92
C LEU A 53 -11.90 12.04 2.23
N LYS A 54 -12.46 13.14 1.65
CA LYS A 54 -13.75 13.14 0.94
C LYS A 54 -14.97 12.85 1.81
N TYR A 55 -14.90 13.18 3.10
CA TYR A 55 -16.03 13.13 4.02
C TYR A 55 -16.65 14.51 4.24
N ASN A 56 -17.91 14.54 4.70
CA ASN A 56 -18.63 15.76 5.02
C ASN A 56 -18.56 16.11 6.51
N THR A 57 -18.46 15.10 7.38
CA THR A 57 -18.48 15.25 8.83
C THR A 57 -17.43 14.40 9.52
N LEU A 58 -17.10 14.78 10.76
CA LEU A 58 -16.21 13.97 11.61
C LEU A 58 -16.84 12.61 11.96
N ASP A 59 -18.16 12.56 12.16
CA ASP A 59 -18.85 11.31 12.48
C ASP A 59 -18.80 10.34 11.29
N GLU A 60 -19.04 10.82 10.07
CA GLU A 60 -18.89 10.03 8.84
C GLU A 60 -17.45 9.48 8.70
N THR A 61 -16.45 10.33 8.98
CA THR A 61 -15.03 9.94 8.96
C THR A 61 -14.75 8.82 9.97
N ASN A 62 -15.29 8.93 11.21
CA ASN A 62 -15.12 7.93 12.25
C ASN A 62 -15.82 6.61 11.90
N ASP A 63 -17.05 6.67 11.40
CA ASP A 63 -17.84 5.49 11.05
C ASP A 63 -17.16 4.68 9.94
N ASN A 64 -16.60 5.38 8.95
CA ASN A 64 -15.90 4.73 7.86
C ASN A 64 -14.57 4.13 8.32
N ALA A 65 -13.76 4.86 9.07
CA ALA A 65 -12.52 4.33 9.64
C ALA A 65 -12.77 3.07 10.49
N ASN A 66 -13.83 3.07 11.29
CA ASN A 66 -14.22 1.90 12.10
C ASN A 66 -14.64 0.71 11.22
N LYS A 67 -15.42 0.93 10.15
CA LYS A 67 -15.79 -0.13 9.19
C LYS A 67 -14.55 -0.72 8.53
N ILE A 68 -13.64 0.12 8.05
CA ILE A 68 -12.39 -0.28 7.43
C ILE A 68 -11.56 -1.12 8.39
N MET A 69 -11.30 -0.64 9.60
CA MET A 69 -10.50 -1.34 10.59
C MET A 69 -11.09 -2.69 10.97
N ASN A 70 -12.40 -2.75 11.21
CA ASN A 70 -13.09 -3.99 11.55
C ASN A 70 -12.99 -5.03 10.44
N GLU A 71 -13.12 -4.60 9.19
CA GLU A 71 -13.00 -5.53 8.05
C GLU A 71 -11.56 -6.00 7.84
N LEU A 72 -10.57 -5.12 7.95
CA LEU A 72 -9.15 -5.48 7.78
C LEU A 72 -8.64 -6.42 8.89
N GLU A 73 -9.09 -6.24 10.13
CA GLU A 73 -8.65 -7.07 11.26
C GLU A 73 -9.37 -8.41 11.36
N LYS A 74 -10.52 -8.57 10.71
CA LYS A 74 -11.41 -9.73 10.82
C LYS A 74 -10.70 -11.08 10.64
N ASN A 75 -9.78 -11.15 9.70
CA ASN A 75 -9.05 -12.40 9.39
C ASN A 75 -7.63 -12.42 9.97
N GLY A 76 -7.21 -11.35 10.67
CA GLY A 76 -5.86 -11.23 11.23
C GLY A 76 -4.71 -11.19 10.22
N ILE A 77 -5.04 -11.01 8.94
CA ILE A 77 -4.10 -11.05 7.79
C ILE A 77 -3.43 -9.70 7.59
N VAL A 78 -4.21 -8.61 7.76
CA VAL A 78 -3.67 -7.25 7.72
C VAL A 78 -3.29 -6.84 9.14
N LYS A 79 -2.05 -6.40 9.32
CA LYS A 79 -1.55 -5.88 10.59
C LYS A 79 -1.31 -4.38 10.44
N ILE A 80 -1.96 -3.60 11.27
CA ILE A 80 -1.90 -2.13 11.22
C ILE A 80 -1.36 -1.62 12.55
N ALA A 81 -0.37 -0.74 12.49
CA ALA A 81 0.15 0.00 13.61
C ALA A 81 0.02 1.51 13.33
N ASN A 82 -0.94 2.15 13.95
CA ASN A 82 -1.15 3.59 13.88
C ASN A 82 -0.72 4.26 15.19
N GLY A 83 0.09 5.32 15.12
CA GLY A 83 0.56 6.03 16.29
C GLY A 83 0.53 7.55 16.15
N ILE A 84 0.22 8.24 17.24
CA ILE A 84 0.35 9.69 17.36
C ILE A 84 1.25 10.01 18.55
N LEU A 85 2.39 10.61 18.29
CA LEU A 85 3.36 11.02 19.30
C LEU A 85 3.37 12.53 19.43
N THR A 86 3.26 13.03 20.64
CA THR A 86 3.22 14.48 20.91
C THR A 86 4.29 14.90 21.91
N LYS A 87 4.73 16.14 21.83
CA LYS A 87 5.76 16.71 22.71
C LYS A 87 5.38 16.69 24.18
N ILE A 88 4.10 16.82 24.47
CA ILE A 88 3.53 16.77 25.81
C ILE A 88 2.41 15.73 25.84
N ARG A 89 2.13 15.20 27.04
CA ARG A 89 1.12 14.15 27.23
C ARG A 89 -0.24 14.58 26.64
N PRO A 90 -0.82 13.84 25.72
CA PRO A 90 -2.15 14.09 25.18
C PRO A 90 -3.22 13.96 26.28
N ASN A 91 -4.38 14.58 26.08
CA ASN A 91 -5.47 14.43 27.03
C ASN A 91 -6.02 12.99 27.02
N GLU A 92 -6.53 12.55 28.18
CA GLU A 92 -6.99 11.17 28.35
C GLU A 92 -8.18 10.80 27.45
N LYS A 93 -9.05 11.76 27.12
CA LYS A 93 -10.20 11.52 26.25
C LYS A 93 -9.73 11.14 24.84
N PHE A 94 -8.74 11.86 24.31
CA PHE A 94 -8.15 11.57 23.01
C PHE A 94 -7.39 10.24 23.01
N VAL A 95 -6.60 9.97 24.07
CA VAL A 95 -5.90 8.69 24.23
C VAL A 95 -6.87 7.51 24.25
N ARG A 96 -7.97 7.61 25.02
CA ARG A 96 -8.99 6.55 25.09
C ARG A 96 -9.67 6.34 23.75
N LYS A 97 -9.98 7.41 23.01
CA LYS A 97 -10.56 7.31 21.67
C LYS A 97 -9.61 6.60 20.71
N GLY A 98 -8.34 6.99 20.69
CA GLY A 98 -7.34 6.32 19.87
C GLY A 98 -7.18 4.83 20.19
N LEU A 99 -7.16 4.48 21.47
CA LEU A 99 -7.02 3.09 21.90
C LEU A 99 -8.27 2.25 21.58
N ASN A 100 -9.45 2.75 21.91
CA ASN A 100 -10.68 1.97 21.84
C ASN A 100 -11.24 1.87 20.41
N ASP A 101 -11.28 3.00 19.70
CA ASP A 101 -11.94 3.10 18.40
C ASP A 101 -10.96 2.84 17.24
N TYR A 102 -9.67 3.18 17.42
CA TYR A 102 -8.65 3.10 16.37
C TYR A 102 -7.51 2.11 16.66
N LYS A 103 -7.53 1.46 17.85
CA LYS A 103 -6.47 0.52 18.30
C LYS A 103 -5.06 1.08 18.17
N SER A 104 -4.94 2.39 18.25
CA SER A 104 -3.75 3.18 17.99
C SER A 104 -2.95 3.46 19.24
N HIS A 105 -1.64 3.63 19.09
CA HIS A 105 -0.73 4.04 20.14
C HIS A 105 -0.64 5.57 20.20
N ILE A 106 -0.99 6.16 21.33
CA ILE A 106 -0.89 7.62 21.54
C ILE A 106 -0.05 7.87 22.78
N ASP A 107 1.12 8.52 22.62
CA ASP A 107 2.07 8.71 23.72
C ASP A 107 2.92 9.99 23.51
N GLU A 108 3.81 10.26 24.48
CA GLU A 108 4.79 11.32 24.39
C GLU A 108 6.00 10.91 23.54
N LEU A 109 6.58 11.92 22.81
CA LEU A 109 7.74 11.74 21.92
C LEU A 109 9.01 11.19 22.58
N LYS A 110 9.14 11.28 23.89
CA LYS A 110 10.33 10.77 24.60
C LYS A 110 10.49 9.24 24.60
N ASN A 111 9.45 8.52 24.22
CA ASN A 111 9.41 7.06 24.27
C ASN A 111 9.60 6.38 22.90
N TYR A 112 10.37 6.95 21.97
CA TYR A 112 10.50 6.44 20.60
C TYR A 112 10.98 4.97 20.52
N ASN A 113 11.79 4.50 21.48
CA ASN A 113 12.19 3.09 21.52
C ASN A 113 11.01 2.16 21.83
N ASN A 114 10.10 2.57 22.71
CA ASN A 114 8.88 1.82 23.01
C ASN A 114 7.95 1.79 21.79
N VAL A 115 7.90 2.89 21.03
CA VAL A 115 7.11 2.98 19.80
C VAL A 115 7.65 2.04 18.74
N ASN A 116 8.95 2.02 18.51
CA ASN A 116 9.56 1.08 17.56
C ASN A 116 9.32 -0.38 17.97
N LYS A 117 9.47 -0.68 19.27
CA LYS A 117 9.13 -2.03 19.80
C LYS A 117 7.65 -2.36 19.57
N TRP A 118 6.75 -1.44 19.85
CA TRP A 118 5.32 -1.63 19.61
C TRP A 118 4.99 -1.87 18.13
N VAL A 119 5.59 -1.10 17.19
CA VAL A 119 5.43 -1.32 15.75
C VAL A 119 5.97 -2.69 15.36
N MET A 120 7.15 -3.07 15.85
CA MET A 120 7.75 -4.37 15.61
C MET A 120 6.82 -5.51 16.07
N ASP A 121 6.28 -5.42 17.29
CA ASP A 121 5.36 -6.41 17.84
C ASP A 121 4.06 -6.51 17.02
N LYS A 122 3.51 -5.36 16.59
CA LYS A 122 2.29 -5.29 15.77
C LYS A 122 2.47 -5.81 14.35
N THR A 123 3.67 -5.75 13.81
CA THR A 123 4.00 -6.17 12.43
C THR A 123 4.76 -7.49 12.37
N ASN A 124 4.63 -8.34 13.39
CA ASN A 124 5.27 -9.66 13.47
C ASN A 124 6.80 -9.59 13.28
N GLY A 125 7.45 -8.53 13.75
CA GLY A 125 8.90 -8.33 13.64
C GLY A 125 9.38 -7.81 12.27
N LYS A 126 8.48 -7.58 11.32
CA LYS A 126 8.84 -7.16 9.95
C LYS A 126 9.27 -5.71 9.87
N ILE A 127 8.58 -4.83 10.55
CA ILE A 127 8.94 -3.41 10.63
C ILE A 127 9.62 -3.18 11.98
N LYS A 128 10.94 -3.25 11.99
CA LYS A 128 11.74 -3.15 13.22
C LYS A 128 11.85 -1.71 13.74
N LYS A 129 11.74 -0.73 12.85
CA LYS A 129 11.94 0.68 13.16
C LYS A 129 11.14 1.56 12.20
N ILE A 130 10.43 2.55 12.73
CA ILE A 130 9.69 3.55 11.97
C ILE A 130 10.11 4.97 12.34
N ILE A 131 10.76 5.16 13.48
CA ILE A 131 11.13 6.48 13.97
C ILE A 131 12.51 6.48 14.62
N ASP A 132 13.30 7.51 14.33
CA ASP A 132 14.56 7.81 14.98
C ASP A 132 14.40 8.83 16.10
N LYS A 133 15.52 9.11 16.80
CA LYS A 133 15.56 10.22 17.75
C LYS A 133 15.23 11.52 17.04
N LEU A 134 14.21 12.20 17.52
CA LEU A 134 13.72 13.44 16.97
C LEU A 134 14.37 14.65 17.61
N SER A 135 14.40 15.77 16.87
CA SER A 135 14.81 17.06 17.40
C SER A 135 13.88 17.51 18.55
N PRO A 136 14.39 18.23 19.58
CA PRO A 136 13.60 18.69 20.72
C PRO A 136 12.44 19.65 20.37
N ASP A 137 12.44 20.25 19.20
CA ASP A 137 11.43 21.19 18.71
C ASP A 137 10.26 20.52 17.97
N VAL A 138 10.32 19.20 17.77
CA VAL A 138 9.21 18.44 17.19
C VAL A 138 8.03 18.44 18.14
N MET A 139 6.85 18.80 17.63
CA MET A 139 5.61 18.93 18.40
C MET A 139 4.73 17.68 18.29
N MET A 140 4.55 17.15 17.06
CA MET A 140 3.72 15.99 16.82
C MET A 140 4.19 15.20 15.60
N VAL A 141 4.14 13.88 15.72
CA VAL A 141 4.45 12.92 14.63
C VAL A 141 3.31 11.92 14.53
N LEU A 142 2.83 11.71 13.32
CA LEU A 142 1.90 10.64 12.98
C LEU A 142 2.68 9.49 12.35
N LEU A 143 2.36 8.27 12.76
CA LEU A 143 3.01 7.04 12.32
C LEU A 143 1.98 6.06 11.79
N ASN A 144 2.21 5.51 10.62
CA ASN A 144 1.42 4.42 10.08
C ASN A 144 2.36 3.33 9.56
N ALA A 145 2.14 2.10 10.01
CA ALA A 145 2.85 0.94 9.50
C ALA A 145 1.84 -0.15 9.18
N ILE A 146 1.95 -0.74 8.00
CA ILE A 146 1.08 -1.84 7.57
C ILE A 146 1.91 -3.00 7.06
N TYR A 147 1.47 -4.18 7.46
CA TYR A 147 1.99 -5.46 7.03
C TYR A 147 0.85 -6.38 6.63
N PHE A 148 1.03 -7.09 5.53
CA PHE A 148 0.07 -8.07 5.01
C PHE A 148 0.74 -9.42 4.81
N GLU A 149 0.03 -10.49 5.23
CA GLU A 149 0.50 -11.85 5.06
C GLU A 149 -0.65 -12.79 4.71
N ALA A 150 -0.63 -13.35 3.50
CA ALA A 150 -1.59 -14.37 3.07
C ALA A 150 -1.02 -15.26 1.96
N PHE A 151 -1.48 -16.50 1.92
CA PHE A 151 -1.16 -17.45 0.85
C PHE A 151 -1.99 -17.17 -0.40
N TRP A 152 -1.40 -17.37 -1.59
CA TRP A 152 -2.17 -17.43 -2.82
C TRP A 152 -3.21 -18.57 -2.76
N LYS A 153 -4.38 -18.36 -3.29
CA LYS A 153 -5.36 -19.41 -3.51
C LYS A 153 -4.83 -20.46 -4.49
N LYS A 154 -4.13 -20.00 -5.52
CA LYS A 154 -3.32 -20.80 -6.42
C LYS A 154 -1.86 -20.41 -6.25
N GLN A 155 -1.10 -21.25 -5.57
CA GLN A 155 0.34 -21.03 -5.32
C GLN A 155 1.15 -21.35 -6.59
N PHE A 156 2.28 -20.67 -6.75
CA PHE A 156 3.27 -21.03 -7.76
C PHE A 156 4.09 -22.23 -7.26
N ASP A 157 4.53 -23.08 -8.18
CA ASP A 157 5.48 -24.13 -7.88
C ASP A 157 6.89 -23.54 -7.91
N ILE A 158 7.66 -23.76 -6.85
CA ILE A 158 9.03 -23.24 -6.76
C ILE A 158 9.93 -23.78 -7.88
N ASN A 159 9.66 -25.00 -8.38
CA ASN A 159 10.36 -25.60 -9.50
C ASN A 159 10.05 -24.88 -10.83
N HIS A 160 9.03 -24.05 -10.86
CA HIS A 160 8.66 -23.21 -12.01
C HIS A 160 9.00 -21.73 -11.77
N THR A 161 9.98 -21.44 -10.93
CA THR A 161 10.58 -20.12 -10.78
C THR A 161 11.89 -20.09 -11.56
N TYR A 162 12.01 -19.20 -12.54
CA TYR A 162 13.12 -19.12 -13.46
C TYR A 162 13.85 -17.80 -13.36
N ILE A 163 15.18 -17.84 -13.47
CA ILE A 163 15.98 -16.62 -13.64
C ILE A 163 15.77 -16.09 -15.05
N LYS A 164 15.19 -14.90 -15.16
CA LYS A 164 14.89 -14.22 -16.44
C LYS A 164 15.18 -12.74 -16.36
N GLU A 165 15.36 -12.10 -17.52
CA GLU A 165 15.56 -10.66 -17.62
C GLU A 165 14.30 -9.89 -17.20
N PHE A 166 14.48 -8.92 -16.31
CA PHE A 166 13.53 -7.85 -16.01
C PHE A 166 14.09 -6.55 -16.59
N TYR A 167 13.27 -5.82 -17.34
CA TYR A 167 13.61 -4.54 -17.91
C TYR A 167 13.21 -3.43 -16.94
N ASN A 168 14.20 -2.83 -16.28
CA ASN A 168 13.99 -1.70 -15.38
C ASN A 168 13.44 -0.47 -16.12
N ILE A 169 12.95 0.51 -15.37
CA ILE A 169 12.33 1.71 -15.94
C ILE A 169 13.28 2.51 -16.84
N ASP A 170 14.58 2.46 -16.60
CA ASP A 170 15.65 3.07 -17.39
C ASP A 170 16.12 2.19 -18.58
N ASN A 171 15.38 1.12 -18.88
CA ASN A 171 15.69 0.09 -19.86
C ASN A 171 16.96 -0.74 -19.57
N SER A 172 17.56 -0.60 -18.40
CA SER A 172 18.58 -1.54 -17.94
C SER A 172 17.94 -2.91 -17.67
N LYS A 173 18.76 -3.97 -17.71
CA LYS A 173 18.31 -5.35 -17.53
C LYS A 173 18.89 -5.93 -16.27
N GLU A 174 18.04 -6.61 -15.49
CA GLU A 174 18.44 -7.38 -14.32
C GLU A 174 17.92 -8.80 -14.42
N ASN A 175 18.73 -9.77 -13.98
CA ASN A 175 18.29 -11.15 -13.84
C ASN A 175 17.54 -11.31 -12.52
N VAL A 176 16.26 -11.62 -12.62
CA VAL A 176 15.36 -11.78 -11.48
C VAL A 176 14.67 -13.13 -11.48
N GLU A 177 14.19 -13.56 -10.33
CA GLU A 177 13.36 -14.76 -10.20
C GLU A 177 11.93 -14.44 -10.65
N LEU A 178 11.52 -15.02 -11.80
CA LEU A 178 10.13 -14.94 -12.30
C LEU A 178 9.42 -16.26 -12.00
N MET A 179 8.41 -16.20 -11.15
CA MET A 179 7.47 -17.30 -10.86
C MET A 179 6.55 -17.51 -12.05
N PHE A 180 6.24 -18.76 -12.38
CA PHE A 180 5.45 -19.10 -13.57
C PHE A 180 4.25 -19.99 -13.25
N LEU A 181 3.06 -19.56 -13.68
CA LEU A 181 1.86 -20.40 -13.79
C LEU A 181 1.55 -20.67 -15.26
N ARG A 182 1.53 -21.96 -15.64
CA ARG A 182 1.30 -22.39 -17.01
C ARG A 182 -0.19 -22.61 -17.30
N GLY A 183 -0.76 -21.79 -18.18
CA GLY A 183 -2.13 -22.01 -18.69
C GLY A 183 -3.18 -22.12 -17.57
N GLU A 184 -2.95 -21.42 -16.44
CA GLU A 184 -3.86 -21.46 -15.29
C GLU A 184 -5.11 -20.64 -15.59
N LYS A 185 -6.28 -21.11 -15.11
CA LYS A 185 -7.54 -20.37 -15.23
C LYS A 185 -7.57 -19.20 -14.25
N LEU A 186 -7.36 -17.99 -14.75
CA LEU A 186 -7.34 -16.74 -13.99
C LEU A 186 -8.33 -15.74 -14.58
N ASN A 187 -8.77 -14.79 -13.78
CA ASN A 187 -9.49 -13.63 -14.26
C ASN A 187 -8.48 -12.70 -14.97
N TYR A 188 -8.69 -12.49 -16.26
CA TYR A 188 -7.82 -11.73 -17.13
C TYR A 188 -8.61 -10.70 -17.93
N TYR A 189 -8.05 -9.52 -18.08
CA TYR A 189 -8.59 -8.44 -18.88
C TYR A 189 -7.48 -7.78 -19.70
N GLU A 190 -7.77 -7.43 -20.93
CA GLU A 190 -6.89 -6.60 -21.76
C GLU A 190 -7.69 -5.64 -22.63
N ASN A 191 -7.12 -4.48 -22.90
CA ASN A 191 -7.54 -3.53 -23.92
C ASN A 191 -6.33 -3.11 -24.77
N ASP A 192 -6.41 -2.02 -25.52
CA ASP A 192 -5.32 -1.57 -26.38
C ASP A 192 -4.08 -1.10 -25.58
N ASP A 193 -4.26 -0.60 -24.35
CA ASP A 193 -3.22 0.06 -23.56
C ASP A 193 -2.59 -0.84 -22.49
N LEU A 194 -3.36 -1.77 -21.92
CA LEU A 194 -2.93 -2.54 -20.75
C LEU A 194 -3.44 -3.98 -20.74
N LYS A 195 -2.79 -4.79 -19.91
CA LYS A 195 -3.24 -6.11 -19.46
C LYS A 195 -3.42 -6.08 -17.95
N ALA A 196 -4.42 -6.80 -17.44
CA ALA A 196 -4.64 -6.97 -16.01
C ALA A 196 -4.97 -8.43 -15.67
N VAL A 197 -4.52 -8.87 -14.51
CA VAL A 197 -4.82 -10.19 -13.96
C VAL A 197 -5.16 -10.07 -12.48
N LYS A 198 -6.19 -10.83 -12.05
CA LYS A 198 -6.56 -10.92 -10.64
C LYS A 198 -6.04 -12.23 -10.04
N LEU A 199 -5.42 -12.13 -8.88
CA LEU A 199 -4.88 -13.23 -8.08
C LEU A 199 -5.58 -13.25 -6.73
N ASP A 200 -6.33 -14.30 -6.46
CA ASP A 200 -7.02 -14.47 -5.19
C ASP A 200 -6.08 -15.01 -4.11
N TYR A 201 -6.28 -14.55 -2.88
CA TYR A 201 -5.67 -15.16 -1.70
C TYR A 201 -6.56 -16.27 -1.13
N ASN A 202 -5.94 -17.23 -0.45
CA ASN A 202 -6.62 -18.30 0.25
C ASN A 202 -7.17 -17.79 1.59
N ILE A 203 -8.24 -17.03 1.50
CA ILE A 203 -8.95 -16.42 2.62
C ILE A 203 -10.38 -16.95 2.61
N GLN A 204 -10.89 -17.31 3.78
CA GLN A 204 -12.17 -18.00 3.93
C GLN A 204 -13.35 -17.30 3.22
N ASP A 205 -13.32 -15.96 3.18
CA ASP A 205 -14.40 -15.16 2.60
C ASP A 205 -14.07 -14.55 1.22
N ASN A 206 -12.92 -14.92 0.63
CA ASN A 206 -12.40 -14.42 -0.64
C ASN A 206 -12.42 -12.86 -0.77
N SER A 207 -12.32 -12.14 0.35
CA SER A 207 -12.49 -10.67 0.35
C SER A 207 -11.26 -9.93 -0.17
N ILE A 208 -10.08 -10.52 -0.07
CA ILE A 208 -8.82 -9.87 -0.45
C ILE A 208 -8.22 -10.54 -1.69
N ASN A 209 -7.82 -9.72 -2.65
CA ASN A 209 -7.13 -10.15 -3.86
C ASN A 209 -6.04 -9.16 -4.25
N ALA A 210 -5.16 -9.62 -5.13
CA ALA A 210 -4.21 -8.78 -5.82
C ALA A 210 -4.63 -8.57 -7.27
N ILE A 211 -4.40 -7.36 -7.80
CA ILE A 211 -4.55 -7.05 -9.22
C ILE A 211 -3.22 -6.55 -9.73
N ALA A 212 -2.62 -7.28 -10.67
CA ALA A 212 -1.46 -6.82 -11.41
C ALA A 212 -1.90 -6.15 -12.71
N ILE A 213 -1.39 -4.96 -12.99
CA ILE A 213 -1.69 -4.20 -14.22
C ILE A 213 -0.38 -3.89 -14.93
N LEU A 214 -0.29 -4.29 -16.19
CA LEU A 214 0.90 -4.18 -17.01
C LEU A 214 0.60 -3.33 -18.25
N PRO A 215 1.28 -2.19 -18.46
CA PRO A 215 1.19 -1.46 -19.72
C PRO A 215 1.61 -2.34 -20.89
N LYS A 216 0.94 -2.25 -22.04
CA LYS A 216 1.29 -3.03 -23.25
C LYS A 216 2.55 -2.56 -23.94
N SER A 217 2.89 -1.27 -23.86
CA SER A 217 4.10 -0.73 -24.47
C SER A 217 5.36 -1.36 -23.86
N GLU A 218 6.26 -1.81 -24.72
CA GLU A 218 7.54 -2.41 -24.36
C GLU A 218 8.74 -1.52 -24.71
N GLN A 219 8.49 -0.36 -25.33
CA GLN A 219 9.55 0.55 -25.81
C GLN A 219 9.77 1.75 -24.89
N TYR A 220 8.70 2.31 -24.32
CA TYR A 220 8.72 3.55 -23.54
C TYR A 220 8.29 3.25 -22.10
N LEU A 221 9.10 2.47 -21.38
CA LEU A 221 8.72 1.89 -20.09
C LEU A 221 8.38 2.96 -19.04
N GLU A 222 9.23 4.00 -18.92
CA GLU A 222 9.00 5.09 -17.98
C GLU A 222 7.72 5.86 -18.32
N GLN A 223 7.56 6.26 -19.57
CA GLN A 223 6.38 6.99 -20.01
C GLN A 223 5.12 6.16 -19.80
N SER A 224 5.11 4.89 -20.22
CA SER A 224 3.93 4.03 -20.19
C SER A 224 3.41 3.78 -18.78
N ILE A 225 4.30 3.54 -17.81
CA ILE A 225 3.88 3.32 -16.42
C ILE A 225 3.42 4.62 -15.76
N ASN A 226 4.06 5.75 -16.06
CA ASN A 226 3.67 7.04 -15.52
C ASN A 226 2.37 7.56 -16.16
N ASP A 227 2.18 7.38 -17.47
CA ASP A 227 0.92 7.71 -18.16
C ASP A 227 -0.25 6.87 -17.63
N LEU A 228 -0.01 5.57 -17.36
CA LEU A 228 -1.01 4.72 -16.73
C LEU A 228 -1.44 5.28 -15.36
N ILE A 229 -0.48 5.70 -14.52
CA ILE A 229 -0.80 6.28 -13.19
C ILE A 229 -1.48 7.65 -13.35
N GLU A 230 -1.05 8.48 -14.28
CA GLU A 230 -1.66 9.80 -14.51
C GLU A 230 -3.13 9.69 -14.94
N ASN A 231 -3.47 8.67 -15.73
CA ASN A 231 -4.83 8.38 -16.15
C ASN A 231 -5.64 7.53 -15.15
N LEU A 232 -4.97 6.97 -14.11
CA LEU A 232 -5.62 6.11 -13.14
C LEU A 232 -6.55 6.92 -12.23
N ASP A 233 -7.84 6.64 -12.31
CA ASP A 233 -8.89 7.21 -11.47
C ASP A 233 -9.89 6.12 -11.08
N ASP A 234 -10.90 6.49 -10.31
CA ASP A 234 -11.96 5.56 -9.90
C ASP A 234 -12.62 4.88 -11.11
N ASN A 235 -12.88 5.63 -12.19
CA ASN A 235 -13.54 5.10 -13.38
C ASN A 235 -12.67 4.04 -14.08
N LEU A 236 -11.41 4.35 -14.35
CA LEU A 236 -10.50 3.41 -15.01
C LEU A 236 -10.26 2.17 -14.15
N PHE A 237 -9.94 2.37 -12.86
CA PHE A 237 -9.63 1.27 -11.96
C PHE A 237 -10.83 0.34 -11.77
N TYR A 238 -11.99 0.88 -11.42
CA TYR A 238 -13.17 0.04 -11.21
C TYR A 238 -13.74 -0.54 -12.50
N ASN A 239 -13.52 0.08 -13.66
CA ASN A 239 -13.80 -0.56 -14.96
C ASN A 239 -12.91 -1.81 -15.16
N ILE A 240 -11.62 -1.73 -14.84
CA ILE A 240 -10.73 -2.91 -14.88
C ILE A 240 -11.24 -3.99 -13.92
N VAL A 241 -11.56 -3.62 -12.66
CA VAL A 241 -12.10 -4.55 -11.65
C VAL A 241 -13.40 -5.20 -12.11
N GLU A 242 -14.34 -4.44 -12.64
CA GLU A 242 -15.62 -4.97 -13.14
C GLU A 242 -15.43 -5.95 -14.30
N ASN A 243 -14.48 -5.66 -15.21
CA ASN A 243 -14.16 -6.59 -16.29
C ASN A 243 -13.48 -7.86 -15.77
N LEU A 244 -12.57 -7.75 -14.80
CA LEU A 244 -11.93 -8.91 -14.16
C LEU A 244 -12.95 -9.78 -13.41
N ASN A 245 -14.01 -9.22 -12.85
CA ASN A 245 -15.01 -9.95 -12.07
C ASN A 245 -16.09 -10.65 -12.93
N LYS A 246 -16.09 -10.49 -14.26
CA LYS A 246 -17.01 -11.21 -15.16
C LYS A 246 -16.59 -12.68 -15.27
N GLU A 247 -17.56 -13.60 -15.31
CA GLU A 247 -17.27 -15.02 -15.59
C GLU A 247 -16.54 -15.21 -16.92
N SER A 248 -16.86 -14.40 -17.92
CA SER A 248 -16.20 -14.40 -19.23
C SER A 248 -14.73 -13.98 -19.21
N SER A 249 -14.25 -13.40 -18.12
CA SER A 249 -12.84 -13.04 -17.94
C SER A 249 -11.97 -14.24 -17.55
N ILE A 250 -12.58 -15.34 -17.08
CA ILE A 250 -11.84 -16.54 -16.68
C ILE A 250 -11.32 -17.24 -17.93
N THR A 251 -10.02 -17.18 -18.14
CA THR A 251 -9.35 -17.79 -19.27
C THR A 251 -8.02 -18.41 -18.87
N LYS A 252 -7.45 -19.22 -19.75
CA LYS A 252 -6.09 -19.75 -19.53
C LYS A 252 -5.06 -18.62 -19.67
N VAL A 253 -4.19 -18.49 -18.69
CA VAL A 253 -3.13 -17.48 -18.65
C VAL A 253 -1.80 -18.13 -18.35
N ASN A 254 -0.80 -17.83 -19.16
CA ASN A 254 0.61 -18.01 -18.84
C ASN A 254 1.04 -16.77 -18.04
N LEU A 255 1.13 -16.90 -16.72
CA LEU A 255 1.47 -15.79 -15.84
C LEU A 255 2.93 -15.88 -15.41
N TYR A 256 3.71 -14.85 -15.72
CA TYR A 256 5.03 -14.61 -15.14
C TYR A 256 4.94 -13.39 -14.21
N LEU A 257 5.28 -13.60 -12.94
CA LEU A 257 5.30 -12.56 -11.91
C LEU A 257 6.64 -12.61 -11.16
N PRO A 258 7.38 -11.49 -11.03
CA PRO A 258 8.64 -11.52 -10.30
C PRO A 258 8.43 -11.73 -8.81
N LYS A 259 9.38 -12.43 -8.17
CA LYS A 259 9.55 -12.37 -6.73
C LYS A 259 10.14 -11.00 -6.39
N TYR A 260 9.61 -10.36 -5.37
CA TYR A 260 10.19 -9.12 -4.87
C TYR A 260 9.85 -8.87 -3.41
N GLU A 261 10.73 -8.15 -2.76
CA GLU A 261 10.57 -7.64 -1.41
C GLU A 261 10.77 -6.13 -1.42
N LEU A 262 9.88 -5.40 -0.75
CA LEU A 262 9.99 -3.96 -0.56
C LEU A 262 9.81 -3.61 0.91
N ASP A 263 10.81 -2.93 1.49
CA ASP A 263 10.72 -2.17 2.75
C ASP A 263 10.74 -0.69 2.35
N PHE A 264 9.60 -0.01 2.47
CA PHE A 264 9.42 1.34 1.94
C PHE A 264 8.96 2.30 3.03
N GLU A 265 9.74 3.38 3.22
CA GLU A 265 9.44 4.44 4.17
C GLU A 265 9.31 5.78 3.46
N ILE A 266 8.29 6.54 3.82
CA ILE A 266 8.04 7.86 3.23
C ILE A 266 7.51 8.85 4.26
N ASN A 267 7.98 10.11 4.14
CA ASN A 267 7.38 11.27 4.79
C ASN A 267 6.35 11.91 3.85
N LEU A 268 5.12 12.00 4.29
CA LEU A 268 3.98 12.41 3.48
C LEU A 268 3.62 13.89 3.59
N ASN A 269 4.36 14.68 4.35
CA ASN A 269 3.99 16.08 4.60
C ASN A 269 3.73 16.87 3.32
N GLU A 270 4.68 16.85 2.37
CA GLU A 270 4.57 17.65 1.15
C GLU A 270 3.43 17.15 0.25
N ILE A 271 3.25 15.84 0.17
CA ILE A 271 2.16 15.23 -0.61
C ILE A 271 0.79 15.67 -0.08
N LEU A 272 0.60 15.62 1.24
CA LEU A 272 -0.68 15.97 1.86
C LEU A 272 -0.95 17.49 1.81
N LYS A 273 0.09 18.33 1.91
CA LYS A 273 -0.04 19.77 1.68
C LYS A 273 -0.50 20.09 0.27
N GLU A 274 0.12 19.47 -0.73
CA GLU A 274 -0.24 19.66 -2.14
C GLU A 274 -1.66 19.15 -2.45
N LEU A 275 -2.15 18.18 -1.69
CA LEU A 275 -3.53 17.69 -1.74
C LEU A 275 -4.53 18.56 -0.95
N GLY A 276 -4.06 19.64 -0.31
CA GLY A 276 -4.91 20.63 0.36
C GLY A 276 -5.00 20.53 1.89
N MET A 277 -4.17 19.70 2.54
CA MET A 277 -4.05 19.64 4.00
C MET A 277 -2.85 20.46 4.46
N SER A 278 -2.95 21.79 4.47
CA SER A 278 -1.83 22.68 4.83
C SER A 278 -1.86 23.09 6.29
N LYS A 279 -3.02 23.42 6.83
CA LYS A 279 -3.19 24.02 8.16
C LYS A 279 -2.63 23.16 9.28
N ALA A 280 -2.74 21.84 9.17
CA ALA A 280 -2.23 20.91 10.17
C ALA A 280 -0.70 20.98 10.40
N PHE A 281 0.05 21.49 9.44
CA PHE A 281 1.52 21.63 9.49
C PHE A 281 1.99 23.00 9.94
N GLU A 282 1.09 23.95 10.17
CA GLU A 282 1.41 25.32 10.56
C GLU A 282 1.45 25.47 12.09
N ARG A 283 2.23 26.45 12.59
CA ARG A 283 2.39 26.70 14.02
C ARG A 283 1.10 27.14 14.73
N ASP A 284 0.12 27.60 14.00
CA ASP A 284 -1.21 27.98 14.47
C ASP A 284 -2.29 26.93 14.14
N ALA A 285 -1.87 25.68 13.87
CA ALA A 285 -2.79 24.55 13.75
C ALA A 285 -3.63 24.38 15.03
N GLU A 286 -4.85 23.92 14.84
CA GLU A 286 -5.88 23.86 15.88
C GLU A 286 -6.04 22.41 16.39
N PHE A 287 -5.15 21.98 17.31
CA PHE A 287 -5.14 20.65 17.92
C PHE A 287 -5.49 20.66 19.41
N GLN A 288 -6.38 21.56 19.84
CA GLN A 288 -6.81 21.70 21.24
C GLN A 288 -7.47 20.41 21.77
N GLY A 289 -8.12 19.63 20.89
CA GLY A 289 -8.68 18.33 21.23
C GLY A 289 -7.62 17.28 21.62
N ILE A 290 -6.36 17.42 21.17
CA ILE A 290 -5.24 16.58 21.62
C ILE A 290 -4.65 17.15 22.92
N ASN A 291 -4.34 18.44 22.95
CA ASN A 291 -3.82 19.11 24.11
C ASN A 291 -4.11 20.62 24.03
N SER A 292 -4.75 21.18 25.09
CA SER A 292 -5.11 22.60 25.13
C SER A 292 -4.02 23.51 25.74
N LYS A 293 -2.96 22.95 26.33
CA LYS A 293 -1.91 23.71 27.03
C LYS A 293 -0.77 24.13 26.12
N LEU A 294 -0.52 23.39 25.02
CA LEU A 294 0.55 23.66 24.08
C LEU A 294 -0.02 23.65 22.66
N LYS A 295 0.33 24.62 21.85
CA LYS A 295 0.02 24.63 20.42
C LYS A 295 0.79 23.51 19.73
N LEU A 296 0.08 22.50 19.28
CA LEU A 296 0.61 21.38 18.53
C LEU A 296 0.45 21.64 17.02
N PHE A 297 1.38 21.14 16.25
CA PHE A 297 1.28 21.04 14.79
C PHE A 297 2.03 19.79 14.33
N ILE A 298 1.66 19.27 13.19
CA ILE A 298 2.28 18.06 12.65
C ILE A 298 3.66 18.39 12.05
N ASN A 299 4.71 17.79 12.59
CA ASN A 299 6.06 17.90 12.05
C ASN A 299 6.34 16.83 11.00
N LYS A 300 5.83 15.61 11.20
CA LYS A 300 6.03 14.49 10.28
C LYS A 300 4.81 13.57 10.26
N ILE A 301 4.48 13.08 9.07
CA ILE A 301 3.61 11.93 8.88
C ILE A 301 4.45 10.87 8.17
N LEU A 302 4.83 9.83 8.90
CA LEU A 302 5.66 8.74 8.40
C LEU A 302 4.81 7.52 8.13
N GLN A 303 4.91 7.01 6.92
CA GLN A 303 4.35 5.69 6.57
C GLN A 303 5.50 4.75 6.27
N LYS A 304 5.45 3.54 6.87
CA LYS A 304 6.37 2.47 6.57
C LYS A 304 5.61 1.19 6.28
N ASN A 305 5.88 0.60 5.13
CA ASN A 305 5.20 -0.59 4.64
C ASN A 305 6.22 -1.65 4.27
N TYR A 306 5.82 -2.89 4.44
CA TYR A 306 6.60 -4.04 4.02
C TYR A 306 5.72 -5.02 3.25
N ILE A 307 6.22 -5.49 2.12
CA ILE A 307 5.60 -6.53 1.31
C ILE A 307 6.68 -7.49 0.79
N ASN A 308 6.37 -8.78 0.79
CA ASN A 308 7.18 -9.81 0.14
C ASN A 308 6.27 -10.68 -0.71
N VAL A 309 6.47 -10.65 -2.01
CA VAL A 309 5.71 -11.42 -3.00
C VAL A 309 6.55 -12.59 -3.48
N ASN A 310 6.06 -13.81 -3.24
CA ASN A 310 6.76 -15.05 -3.55
C ASN A 310 5.79 -16.17 -3.97
N GLU A 311 6.29 -17.38 -4.19
CA GLU A 311 5.52 -18.51 -4.73
C GLU A 311 4.33 -18.92 -3.85
N LYS A 312 4.47 -18.79 -2.53
CA LYS A 312 3.42 -19.17 -1.58
C LYS A 312 2.33 -18.12 -1.45
N GLY A 313 2.70 -16.83 -1.60
CA GLY A 313 1.79 -15.73 -1.36
C GLY A 313 2.51 -14.41 -1.20
N THR A 314 1.87 -13.52 -0.45
CA THR A 314 2.52 -12.33 0.09
C THR A 314 2.85 -12.63 1.54
N GLN A 315 4.12 -12.90 1.83
CA GLN A 315 4.57 -13.41 3.12
C GLN A 315 5.97 -12.95 3.49
N ALA A 316 6.24 -13.12 4.79
CA ALA A 316 7.59 -13.20 5.30
C ALA A 316 8.19 -14.58 5.02
N CYS A 317 9.15 -14.66 4.11
CA CYS A 317 9.92 -15.89 3.95
C CYS A 317 11.09 -15.97 4.90
N SER A 318 11.27 -17.16 5.51
CA SER A 318 12.60 -17.65 5.82
C SER A 318 13.26 -18.06 4.50
N ALA A 319 14.47 -17.57 4.21
CA ALA A 319 15.23 -17.94 3.04
C ALA A 319 15.36 -19.47 2.97
N SER A 320 14.75 -20.08 1.98
CA SER A 320 15.08 -21.45 1.57
C SER A 320 16.13 -21.33 0.47
N GLU A 321 17.28 -21.97 0.69
CA GLU A 321 18.33 -22.13 -0.32
C GLU A 321 17.70 -22.70 -1.60
N LEU A 322 17.77 -21.96 -2.70
CA LEU A 322 17.44 -22.46 -4.02
C LEU A 322 18.59 -23.35 -4.47
N GLU A 323 18.42 -24.68 -4.41
CA GLU A 323 19.18 -25.55 -5.30
C GLU A 323 18.73 -25.25 -6.73
N ILE A 324 19.61 -24.62 -7.49
CA ILE A 324 19.41 -24.38 -8.94
C ILE A 324 19.49 -25.74 -9.64
N MET A 325 18.35 -26.41 -9.76
CA MET A 325 18.26 -27.55 -10.67
C MET A 325 18.19 -27.03 -12.09
N LEU A 326 19.18 -27.41 -12.91
CA LEU A 326 19.16 -27.34 -14.36
C LEU A 326 18.10 -28.32 -14.88
N GLU A 327 16.82 -27.99 -14.76
CA GLU A 327 15.75 -28.81 -15.31
C GLU A 327 14.98 -28.11 -16.42
N SER A 328 14.47 -28.93 -17.33
CA SER A 328 13.72 -28.57 -18.52
C SER A 328 12.70 -27.48 -18.23
N TYR A 329 12.88 -26.30 -18.81
CA TYR A 329 11.91 -25.22 -18.78
C TYR A 329 10.52 -25.74 -19.16
N LEU A 330 9.55 -25.56 -18.29
CA LEU A 330 8.17 -25.84 -18.62
C LEU A 330 7.74 -24.92 -19.78
N THR A 331 7.44 -25.49 -20.94
CA THR A 331 7.02 -24.70 -22.10
C THR A 331 5.66 -24.08 -21.81
N LYS A 332 5.43 -22.83 -22.27
CA LYS A 332 4.13 -22.17 -22.10
C LYS A 332 3.01 -22.93 -22.82
N ASP A 333 1.76 -22.74 -22.39
CA ASP A 333 0.58 -23.20 -23.10
C ASP A 333 0.29 -22.24 -24.27
N GLU A 334 0.47 -22.67 -25.49
CA GLU A 334 0.31 -21.85 -26.70
C GLU A 334 -1.16 -21.38 -26.90
N THR A 335 -2.14 -22.00 -26.21
CA THR A 335 -3.54 -21.60 -26.28
C THR A 335 -3.93 -20.55 -25.22
N ALA A 336 -3.01 -20.23 -24.31
CA ALA A 336 -3.25 -19.31 -23.19
C ALA A 336 -2.87 -17.88 -23.55
N LYS A 337 -3.50 -16.92 -22.84
CA LYS A 337 -3.07 -15.51 -22.86
C LYS A 337 -1.76 -15.34 -22.11
N ASP A 338 -0.86 -14.49 -22.58
CA ASP A 338 0.42 -14.20 -21.91
C ASP A 338 0.31 -12.92 -21.06
N PHE A 339 0.59 -13.06 -19.76
CA PHE A 339 0.84 -11.96 -18.84
C PHE A 339 2.26 -12.08 -18.29
N ASN A 340 3.19 -11.29 -18.85
CA ASN A 340 4.59 -11.35 -18.49
C ASN A 340 5.03 -10.04 -17.81
N ALA A 341 5.04 -10.02 -16.46
CA ALA A 341 5.45 -8.88 -15.65
C ALA A 341 6.99 -8.79 -15.56
N ASN A 342 7.67 -8.77 -16.69
CA ASN A 342 9.13 -8.63 -16.80
C ASN A 342 9.59 -7.19 -17.04
N ARG A 343 8.76 -6.20 -16.77
CA ARG A 343 8.98 -4.76 -16.92
C ARG A 343 8.09 -3.99 -15.95
N PRO A 344 8.20 -2.65 -15.86
CA PRO A 344 7.40 -1.88 -14.91
C PRO A 344 5.91 -2.20 -14.93
N PHE A 345 5.35 -2.47 -13.76
CA PHE A 345 3.95 -2.82 -13.57
C PHE A 345 3.39 -2.25 -12.26
N LEU A 346 2.06 -2.19 -12.16
CA LEU A 346 1.35 -1.85 -10.94
C LEU A 346 0.81 -3.11 -10.28
N PHE A 347 0.82 -3.11 -8.95
CA PHE A 347 0.28 -4.21 -8.16
C PHE A 347 -0.54 -3.64 -7.02
N PHE A 348 -1.85 -3.92 -7.04
CA PHE A 348 -2.82 -3.49 -6.05
C PHE A 348 -3.21 -4.67 -5.17
N LEU A 349 -3.16 -4.47 -3.87
CA LEU A 349 -3.80 -5.34 -2.90
C LEU A 349 -5.06 -4.65 -2.41
N ARG A 350 -6.21 -5.27 -2.58
CA ARG A 350 -7.49 -4.66 -2.22
C ARG A 350 -8.41 -5.60 -1.45
N ASN A 351 -9.35 -5.01 -0.70
CA ASN A 351 -10.44 -5.74 -0.04
C ASN A 351 -11.79 -5.40 -0.70
N GLU A 352 -12.38 -6.37 -1.41
CA GLU A 352 -13.62 -6.19 -2.17
C GLU A 352 -14.86 -5.86 -1.32
N LYS A 353 -14.80 -6.06 0.01
CA LYS A 353 -15.90 -5.75 0.93
C LYS A 353 -15.91 -4.30 1.40
N LEU A 354 -14.82 -3.60 1.16
CA LEU A 354 -14.75 -2.18 1.47
C LEU A 354 -15.39 -1.35 0.33
N PRO A 355 -15.91 -0.17 0.65
CA PRO A 355 -16.48 0.71 -0.37
C PRO A 355 -15.44 1.11 -1.42
N LYS A 356 -15.89 1.31 -2.67
CA LYS A 356 -15.07 1.88 -3.74
C LYS A 356 -14.45 3.21 -3.28
N GLY A 357 -13.16 3.42 -3.56
CA GLY A 357 -12.40 4.60 -3.12
C GLY A 357 -11.84 4.50 -1.71
N HIS A 358 -12.04 3.36 -1.02
CA HIS A 358 -11.56 3.05 0.34
C HIS A 358 -11.13 1.59 0.46
N ASP A 359 -10.79 0.93 -0.64
CA ASP A 359 -10.57 -0.52 -0.69
C ASP A 359 -9.13 -0.94 -1.03
N ILE A 360 -8.25 0.01 -1.34
CA ILE A 360 -6.84 -0.26 -1.66
C ILE A 360 -6.02 -0.36 -0.38
N ILE A 361 -5.68 -1.60 0.03
CA ILE A 361 -4.80 -1.87 1.18
C ILE A 361 -3.37 -1.45 0.85
N PHE A 362 -2.85 -1.89 -0.30
CA PHE A 362 -1.55 -1.49 -0.83
C PHE A 362 -1.62 -1.14 -2.30
N PHE A 363 -0.92 -0.08 -2.64
CA PHE A 363 -0.51 0.25 -3.99
C PHE A 363 0.99 0.05 -4.13
N ASN A 364 1.39 -0.75 -5.13
CA ASN A 364 2.79 -0.93 -5.50
C ASN A 364 2.99 -0.47 -6.94
N LYS A 365 4.03 0.31 -7.15
CA LYS A 365 4.62 0.54 -8.46
C LYS A 365 5.99 -0.11 -8.48
N ILE A 366 6.18 -1.11 -9.32
CA ILE A 366 7.43 -1.81 -9.49
C ILE A 366 8.10 -1.29 -10.76
N CYS A 367 9.19 -0.57 -10.60
CA CYS A 367 9.97 0.03 -11.69
C CYS A 367 11.32 -0.65 -11.87
N ASN A 368 11.92 -1.09 -10.76
CA ASN A 368 13.27 -1.61 -10.71
C ASN A 368 13.32 -2.80 -9.76
N LEU A 369 13.93 -3.88 -10.19
CA LEU A 369 14.19 -5.07 -9.38
C LEU A 369 15.70 -5.36 -9.42
N LYS A 370 16.46 -4.59 -8.63
CA LYS A 370 17.89 -4.86 -8.43
C LYS A 370 18.03 -5.88 -7.31
N LYS A 371 18.95 -6.86 -7.46
CA LYS A 371 19.44 -7.58 -6.29
C LYS A 371 20.09 -6.55 -5.38
N GLU A 372 19.59 -6.41 -4.15
CA GLU A 372 20.37 -5.76 -3.10
C GLU A 372 21.64 -6.61 -2.94
N ILE A 373 22.78 -6.04 -3.32
CA ILE A 373 24.07 -6.61 -2.97
C ILE A 373 24.21 -6.27 -1.50
N ASP A 374 23.99 -7.28 -0.64
CA ASP A 374 24.30 -7.19 0.78
C ASP A 374 25.73 -6.67 0.93
N GLY A 375 25.86 -5.43 1.39
CA GLY A 375 27.11 -4.76 1.70
C GLY A 375 27.49 -4.94 3.17
#